data_fb1559918a8970a13e2b30bb0a53f0e2
#
_entry.id   fb1559918a8970a13e2b30bb0a53f0e2
#
_cell.length_a   1.000
_cell.length_b   1.000
_cell.length_c   1.000
_cell.angle_alpha   90.00
_cell.angle_beta   90.00
_cell.angle_gamma   90.00
#
_symmetry.space_group_name_H-M   'P 1'
#
loop_
_entity.id
_entity.type
_entity.pdbx_description
1 polymer ?
#
loop_
_entity_poly.entity_id
_entity_poly.type
_entity_poly.pdbx_seq_one_letter_code
_entity_poly.pdbx_strand_id
1 'polypeptide(L)'
;MFNIRNIRQIGVAALVTLVATSAFAHPSLVESTPKDNSEGPAPAKIELRFSENLTKQFSGANLIMAEMPGMGAMKMAAKIGGTDDPKVMVLTPNQPLTPGKYNVEWRAV
;
A
#
# COMPACT_ATOMS: atom_id res chain seq x y z
N MET A 1 -15.26 -8.05 2.53
CA MET A 1 -13.98 -8.47 2.02
C MET A 1 -13.07 -7.30 1.73
N PHE A 2 -11.83 -7.46 2.02
CA PHE A 2 -10.86 -6.43 1.73
C PHE A 2 -10.39 -6.53 0.28
N ASN A 3 -9.81 -5.45 -0.21
CA ASN A 3 -9.23 -5.41 -1.53
C ASN A 3 -7.74 -5.33 -1.47
N ILE A 4 -7.09 -6.07 -2.36
CA ILE A 4 -5.67 -5.96 -2.56
C ILE A 4 -5.53 -5.31 -3.92
N ARG A 5 -4.92 -4.17 -3.96
CA ARG A 5 -4.78 -3.47 -5.21
C ARG A 5 -3.66 -2.48 -5.19
N ASN A 6 -3.28 -2.05 -6.36
CA ASN A 6 -2.32 -0.99 -6.53
C ASN A 6 -2.86 0.29 -5.97
N ILE A 7 -1.98 1.10 -5.42
CA ILE A 7 -2.35 2.42 -4.95
C ILE A 7 -3.06 3.20 -6.05
N ARG A 8 -2.57 3.07 -7.26
CA ARG A 8 -3.07 3.82 -8.38
C ARG A 8 -4.55 3.60 -8.70
N GLN A 9 -5.09 2.45 -8.34
CA GLN A 9 -6.46 2.10 -8.70
C GLN A 9 -7.51 2.51 -7.68
N ILE A 10 -7.08 2.91 -6.53
CA ILE A 10 -7.98 3.13 -5.41
C ILE A 10 -9.00 4.22 -5.63
N GLY A 11 -8.58 5.31 -6.23
CA GLY A 11 -9.50 6.42 -6.42
C GLY A 11 -10.75 6.04 -7.17
N VAL A 12 -10.59 5.30 -8.25
CA VAL A 12 -11.71 4.89 -9.08
C VAL A 12 -12.58 3.88 -8.37
N ALA A 13 -11.96 2.88 -7.76
CA ALA A 13 -12.71 1.86 -7.07
C ALA A 13 -13.49 2.43 -5.89
N ALA A 14 -12.91 3.38 -5.19
CA ALA A 14 -13.56 3.97 -4.05
C ALA A 14 -14.85 4.68 -4.42
N LEU A 15 -14.87 5.33 -5.55
CA LEU A 15 -16.06 6.02 -5.97
C LEU A 15 -17.25 5.11 -6.15
N VAL A 16 -17.00 3.95 -6.72
CA VAL A 16 -18.07 3.00 -6.97
C VAL A 16 -18.55 2.34 -5.70
N THR A 17 -17.61 1.95 -4.88
CA THR A 17 -17.93 1.13 -3.71
C THR A 17 -18.61 1.91 -2.60
N LEU A 18 -18.22 3.12 -2.41
CA LEU A 18 -18.73 3.94 -1.32
C LEU A 18 -20.23 4.00 -1.28
N VAL A 19 -20.82 4.09 -2.43
CA VAL A 19 -22.25 4.28 -2.52
C VAL A 19 -23.00 3.09 -1.95
N ALA A 20 -22.48 1.91 -2.24
CA ALA A 20 -23.22 0.70 -1.95
C ALA A 20 -23.07 0.19 -0.54
N THR A 21 -21.89 0.36 0.04
CA THR A 21 -21.56 -0.36 1.26
C THR A 21 -21.03 0.53 2.35
N SER A 22 -21.37 1.76 2.29
CA SER A 22 -20.78 2.76 3.19
C SER A 22 -20.88 2.43 4.67
N ALA A 23 -21.94 1.79 5.09
CA ALA A 23 -22.16 1.55 6.52
C ALA A 23 -21.06 0.71 7.17
N PHE A 24 -20.42 -0.15 6.38
CA PHE A 24 -19.41 -1.06 6.90
C PHE A 24 -18.14 -0.97 6.07
N ALA A 25 -17.83 0.22 5.63
CA ALA A 25 -16.70 0.42 4.75
C ALA A 25 -15.40 0.02 5.41
N HIS A 26 -14.57 -0.65 4.65
CA HIS A 26 -13.20 -0.87 5.07
C HIS A 26 -12.42 0.41 4.95
N PRO A 27 -11.30 0.54 5.65
CA PRO A 27 -10.43 1.69 5.46
C PRO A 27 -10.04 1.85 4.00
N SER A 28 -10.08 3.08 3.53
CA SER A 28 -9.66 3.41 2.18
C SER A 28 -8.33 4.12 2.24
N LEU A 29 -7.50 3.90 1.24
CA LEU A 29 -6.23 4.60 1.16
C LEU A 29 -6.50 6.06 0.80
N VAL A 30 -6.00 6.95 1.65
CA VAL A 30 -6.18 8.39 1.46
C VAL A 30 -4.94 9.02 0.85
N GLU A 31 -3.77 8.55 1.29
CA GLU A 31 -2.51 9.15 0.88
C GLU A 31 -1.39 8.15 1.01
N SER A 32 -0.38 8.26 0.18
CA SER A 32 0.83 7.46 0.30
C SER A 32 2.06 8.35 0.17
N THR A 33 3.13 7.91 0.81
CA THR A 33 4.43 8.57 0.70
C THR A 33 5.47 7.47 0.46
N PRO A 34 6.11 7.40 -0.69
CA PRO A 34 5.98 8.27 -1.87
C PRO A 34 4.59 8.21 -2.48
N LYS A 35 4.26 9.25 -3.24
CA LYS A 35 2.95 9.32 -3.89
C LYS A 35 2.85 8.31 -5.01
N ASP A 36 1.63 7.88 -5.27
CA ASP A 36 1.35 6.97 -6.37
C ASP A 36 1.89 7.54 -7.68
N ASN A 37 2.53 6.69 -8.44
CA ASN A 37 3.14 7.03 -9.74
C ASN A 37 4.25 8.07 -9.67
N SER A 38 4.78 8.33 -8.49
CA SER A 38 5.91 9.26 -8.38
C SER A 38 7.21 8.56 -8.74
N GLU A 39 8.18 9.37 -9.15
CA GLU A 39 9.53 8.92 -9.41
C GLU A 39 10.47 9.72 -8.53
N GLY A 40 11.54 9.09 -8.12
CA GLY A 40 12.51 9.76 -7.27
C GLY A 40 13.46 8.77 -6.65
N PRO A 41 14.26 9.24 -5.66
CA PRO A 41 15.20 8.39 -4.96
C PRO A 41 14.47 7.22 -4.29
N ALA A 42 15.19 6.12 -4.11
CA ALA A 42 14.64 4.98 -3.41
C ALA A 42 14.25 5.37 -1.99
N PRO A 43 13.01 5.16 -1.58
CA PRO A 43 12.59 5.53 -0.23
C PRO A 43 13.12 4.55 0.79
N ALA A 44 13.41 5.05 1.99
CA ALA A 44 13.78 4.20 3.10
C ALA A 44 12.57 3.48 3.68
N LYS A 45 11.41 4.07 3.53
CA LYS A 45 10.15 3.49 3.99
C LYS A 45 9.01 4.02 3.14
N ILE A 46 7.91 3.31 3.19
CA ILE A 46 6.69 3.68 2.48
C ILE A 46 5.58 3.80 3.50
N GLU A 47 4.89 4.92 3.50
CA GLU A 47 3.78 5.15 4.41
C GLU A 47 2.47 5.16 3.66
N LEU A 48 1.49 4.47 4.22
CA LEU A 48 0.14 4.42 3.68
C LEU A 48 -0.81 4.96 4.74
N ARG A 49 -1.54 5.99 4.40
CA ARG A 49 -2.51 6.59 5.31
C ARG A 49 -3.92 6.23 4.87
N PHE A 50 -4.71 5.77 5.82
CA PHE A 50 -6.06 5.29 5.55
C PHE A 50 -7.11 6.18 6.19
N SER A 51 -8.33 5.99 5.78
CA SER A 51 -9.45 6.82 6.23
C SER A 51 -9.92 6.46 7.64
N GLU A 52 -9.57 5.28 8.13
CA GLU A 52 -10.00 4.80 9.43
C GLU A 52 -8.88 4.05 10.12
N ASN A 53 -9.04 3.82 11.42
CA ASN A 53 -8.09 3.06 12.18
C ASN A 53 -7.98 1.65 11.63
N LEU A 54 -6.76 1.12 11.64
CA LEU A 54 -6.49 -0.21 11.11
C LEU A 54 -6.51 -1.26 12.21
N THR A 55 -7.07 -2.41 11.89
CA THR A 55 -6.94 -3.59 12.73
C THR A 55 -5.66 -4.28 12.29
N LYS A 56 -4.61 -4.13 13.07
CA LYS A 56 -3.27 -4.54 12.65
C LYS A 56 -3.17 -6.00 12.27
N GLN A 57 -3.80 -6.88 13.02
CA GLN A 57 -3.67 -8.31 12.77
C GLN A 57 -4.32 -8.76 11.48
N PHE A 58 -5.20 -7.94 10.90
CA PHE A 58 -5.87 -8.28 9.65
C PHE A 58 -5.46 -7.37 8.50
N SER A 59 -4.58 -6.43 8.77
CA SER A 59 -4.08 -5.51 7.76
C SER A 59 -2.65 -5.85 7.39
N GLY A 60 -2.25 -5.54 6.17
CA GLY A 60 -0.90 -5.81 5.76
C GLY A 60 -0.63 -5.28 4.38
N ALA A 61 0.59 -5.52 3.92
CA ALA A 61 0.99 -5.08 2.60
C ALA A 61 2.17 -5.90 2.08
N ASN A 62 2.31 -5.90 0.78
CA ASN A 62 3.43 -6.52 0.10
C ASN A 62 4.07 -5.50 -0.81
N LEU A 63 5.39 -5.49 -0.82
CA LEU A 63 6.16 -4.68 -1.74
C LEU A 63 6.63 -5.58 -2.87
N ILE A 64 6.34 -5.20 -4.10
CA ILE A 64 6.64 -6.03 -5.25
C ILE A 64 7.45 -5.23 -6.26
N MET A 65 8.60 -5.76 -6.61
CA MET A 65 9.39 -5.22 -7.70
C MET A 65 8.74 -5.68 -9.00
N ALA A 66 8.35 -4.73 -9.85
CA ALA A 66 7.67 -5.06 -11.08
C ALA A 66 8.58 -5.85 -12.02
N GLU A 67 7.96 -6.67 -12.86
CA GLU A 67 8.73 -7.44 -13.80
C GLU A 67 9.48 -6.55 -14.78
N MET A 68 10.64 -7.05 -15.20
CA MET A 68 11.52 -6.38 -16.14
C MET A 68 11.92 -7.39 -17.21
N PRO A 69 12.47 -6.93 -18.35
CA PRO A 69 12.93 -7.86 -19.38
C PRO A 69 13.86 -8.90 -18.77
N GLY A 70 13.50 -10.16 -18.92
CA GLY A 70 14.30 -11.26 -18.39
C GLY A 70 14.08 -11.59 -16.93
N MET A 71 13.23 -10.85 -16.23
CA MET A 71 12.93 -11.10 -14.82
C MET A 71 11.45 -10.94 -14.55
N GLY A 72 10.87 -11.90 -13.85
CA GLY A 72 9.49 -11.77 -13.41
C GLY A 72 9.37 -10.84 -12.21
N ALA A 73 8.13 -10.54 -11.83
CA ALA A 73 7.87 -9.75 -10.64
C ALA A 73 8.40 -10.49 -9.40
N MET A 74 8.94 -9.73 -8.46
CA MET A 74 9.51 -10.29 -7.25
C MET A 74 8.97 -9.61 -6.01
N LYS A 75 8.52 -10.43 -5.06
CA LYS A 75 8.12 -9.92 -3.75
C LYS A 75 9.38 -9.57 -2.96
N MET A 76 9.41 -8.37 -2.43
CA MET A 76 10.53 -7.88 -1.66
C MET A 76 10.24 -8.03 -0.17
N ALA A 77 11.23 -8.45 0.59
CA ALA A 77 11.06 -8.56 2.03
C ALA A 77 10.98 -7.17 2.65
N ALA A 78 9.98 -6.97 3.47
CA ALA A 78 9.78 -5.71 4.15
C ALA A 78 9.10 -5.95 5.50
N LYS A 79 9.35 -5.05 6.43
CA LYS A 79 8.66 -5.09 7.72
C LYS A 79 7.44 -4.20 7.63
N ILE A 80 6.35 -4.69 8.17
CA ILE A 80 5.10 -3.94 8.24
C ILE A 80 4.92 -3.49 9.67
N GLY A 81 4.72 -2.20 9.84
CA GLY A 81 4.53 -1.62 11.16
C GLY A 81 3.56 -0.46 11.11
N GLY A 82 3.50 0.26 12.21
CA GLY A 82 2.65 1.42 12.33
C GLY A 82 3.40 2.57 12.95
N THR A 83 2.68 3.64 13.16
CA THR A 83 3.15 4.81 13.88
C THR A 83 2.21 5.05 15.05
N ASP A 84 2.32 6.18 15.70
CA ASP A 84 1.39 6.57 16.75
C ASP A 84 -0.01 6.81 16.18
N ASP A 85 -0.09 7.06 14.89
CA ASP A 85 -1.37 7.25 14.21
C ASP A 85 -1.92 5.89 13.79
N PRO A 86 -3.04 5.43 14.35
CA PRO A 86 -3.60 4.13 14.02
C PRO A 86 -4.12 4.02 12.58
N LYS A 87 -4.15 5.11 11.86
CA LYS A 87 -4.57 5.11 10.45
C LYS A 87 -3.40 4.93 9.49
N VAL A 88 -2.20 4.78 9.99
CA VAL A 88 -1.00 4.73 9.16
C VAL A 88 -0.35 3.36 9.21
N MET A 89 -0.02 2.85 8.05
CA MET A 89 0.75 1.62 7.90
C MET A 89 2.09 1.97 7.26
N VAL A 90 3.16 1.40 7.76
CA VAL A 90 4.51 1.68 7.26
C VAL A 90 5.15 0.39 6.78
N LEU A 91 5.67 0.42 5.56
CA LEU A 91 6.50 -0.66 5.04
C LEU A 91 7.95 -0.20 5.05
N THR A 92 8.79 -1.00 5.67
CA THR A 92 10.23 -0.73 5.70
C THR A 92 10.93 -1.89 5.00
N PRO A 93 11.47 -1.67 3.80
CA PRO A 93 12.22 -2.72 3.12
C PRO A 93 13.37 -3.21 3.99
N ASN A 94 13.59 -4.52 3.98
CA ASN A 94 14.67 -5.09 4.79
C ASN A 94 16.04 -4.67 4.29
N GLN A 95 16.13 -4.32 3.01
CA GLN A 95 17.37 -3.83 2.40
C GLN A 95 17.07 -2.66 1.50
N PRO A 96 18.06 -1.80 1.24
CA PRO A 96 17.85 -0.67 0.34
C PRO A 96 17.33 -1.13 -1.02
N LEU A 97 16.36 -0.40 -1.53
CA LEU A 97 15.77 -0.74 -2.82
C LEU A 97 16.70 -0.31 -3.94
N THR A 98 16.79 -1.17 -4.97
CA THR A 98 17.55 -0.83 -6.17
C THR A 98 16.64 -0.06 -7.13
N PRO A 99 17.23 0.63 -8.11
CA PRO A 99 16.43 1.33 -9.10
C PRO A 99 15.46 0.38 -9.78
N GLY A 100 14.23 0.83 -9.97
CA GLY A 100 13.22 0.01 -10.61
C GLY A 100 11.84 0.54 -10.33
N LYS A 101 10.88 -0.21 -10.81
CA LYS A 101 9.47 0.11 -10.62
C LYS A 101 8.91 -0.84 -9.56
N TYR A 102 8.18 -0.29 -8.61
CA TYR A 102 7.65 -1.06 -7.50
C TYR A 102 6.15 -0.85 -7.37
N ASN A 103 5.47 -1.89 -6.93
CA ASN A 103 4.05 -1.84 -6.60
C ASN A 103 3.85 -2.21 -5.15
N VAL A 104 2.88 -1.60 -4.52
CA VAL A 104 2.48 -1.96 -3.17
C VAL A 104 1.08 -2.55 -3.24
N GLU A 105 0.95 -3.77 -2.78
CA GLU A 105 -0.36 -4.40 -2.59
C GLU A 105 -0.67 -4.33 -1.12
N TRP A 106 -1.85 -3.87 -0.78
CA TRP A 106 -2.19 -3.71 0.63
C TRP A 106 -3.58 -4.26 0.94
N ARG A 107 -3.76 -4.55 2.20
CA ARG A 107 -5.02 -5.00 2.74
C ARG A 107 -5.27 -4.21 4.02
N ALA A 108 -6.39 -3.56 4.10
CA ALA A 108 -6.76 -2.77 5.26
C ALA A 108 -8.11 -3.21 5.79
N VAL A 109 -8.14 -3.47 7.09
CA VAL A 109 -9.35 -3.94 7.76
C VAL A 109 -9.60 -3.13 9.02
#